data_5a49cd0f48a6c376268b3e3b8308dbf8
#
_entry.id   5a49cd0f48a6c376268b3e3b8308dbf8
#
_cell.length_a   1.000
_cell.length_b   1.000
_cell.length_c   1.000
_cell.angle_alpha   90.00
_cell.angle_beta   90.00
_cell.angle_gamma   90.00
#
_symmetry.space_group_name_H-M   'P 1'
#
loop_
_entity.id
_entity.type
_entity.pdbx_description
1 polymer ?
#
loop_
_entity_poly.entity_id
_entity_poly.type
_entity_poly.pdbx_seq_one_letter_code
_entity_poly.pdbx_strand_id
1 'polypeptide(L)'
;MYRLAELSDSRRKAIGWGLLLVGTVTLAVAVWWIHYSSFPATEVVDGETIPVVLDEFNWVPRGPIWKGLGYLVAFGASQMMVVGVLFVFVLNQKMTWARAAFAAFVTWMELVIIFAIVPSEWLTFAQTDLDWSTQRIAFVIPPWLVLGNEVEISYAVIKDSISMGYHLVMLGAAAVFGLQLQKMKQGRPASADKPEPKSPYGRPLVKGDA
;
A
#
# COMPACT_ATOMS: atom_id res chain seq x y z
N MET A 1 -14.86 3.91 -14.94
CA MET A 1 -13.67 3.28 -15.56
C MET A 1 -13.43 3.66 -17.03
N TYR A 2 -14.45 4.01 -17.81
CA TYR A 2 -14.30 4.37 -19.24
C TYR A 2 -13.42 5.61 -19.51
N ARG A 3 -13.37 6.58 -18.60
CA ARG A 3 -12.58 7.82 -18.78
C ARG A 3 -11.06 7.64 -18.79
N LEU A 4 -10.52 6.61 -18.15
CA LEU A 4 -9.05 6.37 -18.15
C LEU A 4 -8.55 5.83 -19.49
N ALA A 5 -9.39 5.09 -20.24
CA ALA A 5 -9.06 4.59 -21.56
C ALA A 5 -9.01 5.70 -22.63
N GLU A 6 -9.65 6.84 -22.36
CA GLU A 6 -9.77 7.99 -23.29
C GLU A 6 -8.66 9.05 -23.08
N LEU A 7 -7.78 8.86 -22.09
CA LEU A 7 -6.68 9.79 -21.83
C LEU A 7 -5.69 9.82 -23.01
N SER A 8 -5.42 11.03 -23.51
CA SER A 8 -4.34 11.21 -24.48
C SER A 8 -2.98 10.78 -23.86
N ASP A 9 -2.07 10.28 -24.69
CA ASP A 9 -0.76 9.80 -24.24
C ASP A 9 0.01 10.87 -23.46
N SER A 10 -0.05 12.12 -23.90
CA SER A 10 0.58 13.26 -23.24
C SER A 10 0.01 13.51 -21.84
N ARG A 11 -1.32 13.55 -21.68
CA ARG A 11 -1.98 13.76 -20.39
C ARG A 11 -1.71 12.61 -19.41
N ARG A 12 -1.75 11.38 -19.92
CA ARG A 12 -1.46 10.19 -19.14
C ARG A 12 -0.03 10.24 -18.58
N LYS A 13 0.96 10.52 -19.41
CA LYS A 13 2.35 10.66 -18.99
C LYS A 13 2.55 11.83 -18.01
N ALA A 14 1.92 12.98 -18.27
CA ALA A 14 1.99 14.13 -17.37
C ALA A 14 1.44 13.80 -15.97
N ILE A 15 0.28 13.13 -15.88
CA ILE A 15 -0.29 12.67 -14.61
C ILE A 15 0.66 11.67 -13.94
N GLY A 16 1.17 10.67 -14.67
CA GLY A 16 2.04 9.66 -14.12
C GLY A 16 3.36 10.22 -13.57
N TRP A 17 4.02 11.10 -14.31
CA TRP A 17 5.24 11.79 -13.85
C TRP A 17 4.95 12.74 -12.68
N GLY A 18 3.80 13.44 -12.70
CA GLY A 18 3.36 14.27 -11.58
C GLY A 18 3.18 13.46 -10.30
N LEU A 19 2.51 12.30 -10.38
CA LEU A 19 2.33 11.40 -9.24
C LEU A 19 3.67 10.85 -8.74
N LEU A 20 4.59 10.49 -9.62
CA LEU A 20 5.94 10.03 -9.26
C LEU A 20 6.72 11.13 -8.53
N LEU A 21 6.75 12.34 -9.07
CA LEU A 21 7.48 13.45 -8.47
C LEU A 21 6.90 13.81 -7.10
N VAL A 22 5.59 14.04 -7.01
CA VAL A 22 4.92 14.40 -5.76
C VAL A 22 5.05 13.26 -4.76
N GLY A 23 4.82 12.01 -5.17
CA GLY A 23 4.97 10.82 -4.31
C GLY A 23 6.38 10.70 -3.74
N THR A 24 7.43 10.88 -4.58
CA THR A 24 8.83 10.80 -4.14
C THR A 24 9.17 11.91 -3.14
N VAL A 25 8.77 13.15 -3.41
CA VAL A 25 9.02 14.27 -2.49
C VAL A 25 8.26 14.08 -1.19
N THR A 26 6.98 13.69 -1.26
CA THR A 26 6.16 13.43 -0.07
C THR A 26 6.73 12.27 0.76
N LEU A 27 7.22 11.20 0.12
CA LEU A 27 7.85 10.08 0.81
C LEU A 27 9.13 10.53 1.54
N ALA A 28 9.98 11.31 0.88
CA ALA A 28 11.20 11.85 1.50
C ALA A 28 10.87 12.72 2.73
N VAL A 29 9.86 13.60 2.62
CA VAL A 29 9.39 14.43 3.73
C VAL A 29 8.79 13.57 4.84
N ALA A 30 8.01 12.54 4.51
CA ALA A 30 7.43 11.65 5.51
C ALA A 30 8.49 10.85 6.27
N VAL A 31 9.52 10.34 5.58
CA VAL A 31 10.65 9.63 6.22
C VAL A 31 11.41 10.57 7.15
N TRP A 32 11.71 11.79 6.70
CA TRP A 32 12.31 12.82 7.53
C TRP A 32 11.43 13.13 8.77
N TRP A 33 10.13 13.30 8.59
CA TRP A 33 9.17 13.53 9.67
C TRP A 33 9.15 12.38 10.68
N ILE A 34 9.06 11.12 10.21
CA ILE A 34 9.08 9.94 11.06
C ILE A 34 10.37 9.90 11.89
N HIS A 35 11.51 10.19 11.26
CA HIS A 35 12.80 10.21 11.94
C HIS A 35 12.78 11.16 13.14
N TYR A 36 12.42 12.43 12.92
CA TYR A 36 12.44 13.45 14.00
C TYR A 36 11.31 13.26 15.03
N SER A 37 10.14 12.81 14.63
CA SER A 37 9.05 12.51 15.57
C SER A 37 9.28 11.26 16.42
N SER A 38 10.26 10.42 16.06
CA SER A 38 10.65 9.20 16.80
C SER A 38 11.57 9.49 17.99
N PHE A 39 12.20 10.66 18.07
CA PHE A 39 13.04 11.01 19.21
C PHE A 39 12.21 11.17 20.48
N PRO A 40 12.72 10.70 21.64
CA PRO A 40 12.05 10.94 22.91
C PRO A 40 11.98 12.44 23.23
N ALA A 41 10.93 12.86 23.89
CA ALA A 41 10.80 14.26 24.32
C ALA A 41 11.75 14.59 25.49
N THR A 42 12.02 13.57 26.32
CA THR A 42 12.89 13.68 27.50
C THR A 42 13.79 12.45 27.59
N GLU A 43 14.95 12.62 28.20
CA GLU A 43 15.93 11.56 28.50
C GLU A 43 16.28 11.62 29.98
N VAL A 44 16.58 10.50 30.59
CA VAL A 44 17.04 10.42 31.98
C VAL A 44 18.55 10.33 32.00
N VAL A 45 19.20 11.38 32.49
CA VAL A 45 20.67 11.44 32.67
C VAL A 45 20.95 11.66 34.15
N ASP A 46 21.74 10.77 34.75
CA ASP A 46 22.12 10.81 36.17
C ASP A 46 20.93 10.91 37.16
N GLY A 47 19.77 10.32 36.75
CA GLY A 47 18.54 10.34 37.55
C GLY A 47 17.68 11.59 37.40
N GLU A 48 18.10 12.57 36.62
CA GLU A 48 17.30 13.75 36.26
C GLU A 48 16.68 13.59 34.88
N THR A 49 15.40 13.98 34.74
CA THR A 49 14.70 14.00 33.46
C THR A 49 14.98 15.32 32.75
N ILE A 50 15.79 15.29 31.72
CA ILE A 50 16.12 16.46 30.90
C ILE A 50 15.42 16.43 29.55
N PRO A 51 15.03 17.60 28.98
CA PRO A 51 14.46 17.66 27.66
C PRO A 51 15.53 17.37 26.59
N VAL A 52 15.20 16.49 25.63
CA VAL A 52 16.05 16.27 24.46
C VAL A 52 15.87 17.43 23.48
N VAL A 53 16.94 18.15 23.19
CA VAL A 53 16.95 19.26 22.24
C VAL A 53 17.50 18.78 20.91
N LEU A 54 16.79 19.06 19.80
CA LEU A 54 17.15 18.66 18.43
C LEU A 54 17.52 19.89 17.58
N ASP A 55 18.33 20.78 18.12
CA ASP A 55 18.78 21.98 17.42
C ASP A 55 17.67 22.65 16.57
N GLU A 56 17.87 22.74 15.26
CA GLU A 56 16.95 23.38 14.34
C GLU A 56 15.60 22.66 14.17
N PHE A 57 15.51 21.37 14.53
CA PHE A 57 14.31 20.55 14.34
C PHE A 57 13.50 20.31 15.62
N ASN A 58 13.79 21.06 16.68
CA ASN A 58 13.09 20.92 17.96
C ASN A 58 11.59 21.31 17.89
N TRP A 59 11.18 22.01 16.83
CA TRP A 59 9.79 22.35 16.56
C TRP A 59 8.95 21.17 16.02
N VAL A 60 9.59 20.07 15.57
CA VAL A 60 8.87 18.89 15.09
C VAL A 60 8.20 18.21 16.27
N PRO A 61 6.87 18.01 16.22
CA PRO A 61 6.17 17.37 17.33
C PRO A 61 6.56 15.90 17.42
N ARG A 62 6.74 15.41 18.65
CA ARG A 62 7.24 14.06 18.97
C ARG A 62 6.14 13.19 19.55
N GLY A 63 6.36 11.89 19.48
CA GLY A 63 5.51 10.89 20.08
C GLY A 63 4.72 10.07 19.06
N PRO A 64 4.01 9.02 19.56
CA PRO A 64 3.44 7.99 18.72
C PRO A 64 2.40 8.50 17.71
N ILE A 65 1.59 9.48 18.06
CA ILE A 65 0.58 10.04 17.15
C ILE A 65 1.25 10.67 15.93
N TRP A 66 2.27 11.48 16.12
CA TRP A 66 2.96 12.20 15.05
C TRP A 66 3.78 11.26 14.17
N LYS A 67 4.43 10.28 14.80
CA LYS A 67 5.12 9.20 14.09
C LYS A 67 4.13 8.37 13.25
N GLY A 68 2.99 8.00 13.83
CA GLY A 68 1.93 7.25 13.13
C GLY A 68 1.35 8.01 11.94
N LEU A 69 1.15 9.34 12.05
CA LEU A 69 0.76 10.18 10.92
C LEU A 69 1.82 10.16 9.81
N GLY A 70 3.10 10.19 10.17
CA GLY A 70 4.20 10.05 9.23
C GLY A 70 4.13 8.74 8.45
N TYR A 71 3.85 7.61 9.10
CA TYR A 71 3.67 6.32 8.44
C TYR A 71 2.49 6.31 7.46
N LEU A 72 1.35 6.91 7.82
CA LEU A 72 0.20 7.03 6.93
C LEU A 72 0.52 7.86 5.68
N VAL A 73 1.25 8.96 5.85
CA VAL A 73 1.69 9.82 4.73
C VAL A 73 2.69 9.07 3.85
N ALA A 74 3.66 8.35 4.45
CA ALA A 74 4.63 7.53 3.71
C ALA A 74 3.95 6.43 2.89
N PHE A 75 2.96 5.74 3.48
CA PHE A 75 2.15 4.75 2.76
C PHE A 75 1.39 5.39 1.60
N GLY A 76 0.68 6.50 1.82
CA GLY A 76 -0.02 7.21 0.75
C GLY A 76 0.91 7.66 -0.38
N ALA A 77 2.11 8.14 -0.04
CA ALA A 77 3.13 8.53 -1.00
C ALA A 77 3.65 7.35 -1.84
N SER A 78 3.86 6.19 -1.21
CA SER A 78 4.26 4.96 -1.92
C SER A 78 3.17 4.52 -2.92
N GLN A 79 1.88 4.62 -2.53
CA GLN A 79 0.75 4.32 -3.43
C GLN A 79 0.70 5.28 -4.62
N MET A 80 0.95 6.57 -4.40
CA MET A 80 1.05 7.55 -5.50
C MET A 80 2.16 7.18 -6.46
N MET A 81 3.32 6.73 -5.98
CA MET A 81 4.43 6.29 -6.81
C MET A 81 4.07 5.05 -7.64
N VAL A 82 3.46 4.03 -7.04
CA VAL A 82 3.01 2.82 -7.74
C VAL A 82 2.02 3.17 -8.85
N VAL A 83 1.01 3.99 -8.54
CA VAL A 83 0.04 4.46 -9.55
C VAL A 83 0.73 5.28 -10.63
N GLY A 84 1.66 6.17 -10.28
CA GLY A 84 2.45 6.95 -11.22
C GLY A 84 3.21 6.09 -12.21
N VAL A 85 3.91 5.06 -11.71
CA VAL A 85 4.64 4.07 -12.53
C VAL A 85 3.70 3.35 -13.51
N LEU A 86 2.53 2.91 -13.03
CA LEU A 86 1.54 2.24 -13.89
C LEU A 86 1.01 3.17 -14.98
N PHE A 87 0.78 4.45 -14.68
CA PHE A 87 0.35 5.46 -15.66
C PHE A 87 1.40 5.71 -16.74
N VAL A 88 2.67 5.80 -16.36
CA VAL A 88 3.76 6.09 -17.31
C VAL A 88 4.03 4.89 -18.22
N PHE A 89 4.17 3.69 -17.64
CA PHE A 89 4.80 2.56 -18.32
C PHE A 89 3.83 1.46 -18.77
N VAL A 90 2.63 1.35 -18.15
CA VAL A 90 1.73 0.21 -18.37
C VAL A 90 0.40 0.61 -19.00
N LEU A 91 -0.26 1.62 -18.46
CA LEU A 91 -1.63 2.02 -18.85
C LEU A 91 -1.69 2.43 -20.32
N ASN A 92 -2.67 1.91 -21.07
CA ASN A 92 -2.92 2.20 -22.49
C ASN A 92 -1.69 2.00 -23.41
N GLN A 93 -0.79 1.10 -23.05
CA GLN A 93 0.36 0.73 -23.87
C GLN A 93 0.17 -0.65 -24.49
N LYS A 94 0.78 -0.88 -25.65
CA LYS A 94 0.84 -2.24 -26.22
C LYS A 94 1.60 -3.14 -25.26
N MET A 95 0.99 -4.26 -24.87
CA MET A 95 1.60 -5.22 -23.95
C MET A 95 2.70 -5.99 -24.67
N THR A 96 3.95 -5.72 -24.28
CA THR A 96 5.13 -6.50 -24.68
C THR A 96 5.57 -7.38 -23.52
N TRP A 97 6.39 -8.40 -23.78
CA TRP A 97 6.95 -9.25 -22.73
C TRP A 97 7.66 -8.43 -21.62
N ALA A 98 8.45 -7.44 -22.01
CA ALA A 98 9.14 -6.57 -21.06
C ALA A 98 8.14 -5.77 -20.19
N ARG A 99 7.07 -5.24 -20.77
CA ARG A 99 6.03 -4.52 -20.01
C ARG A 99 5.22 -5.45 -19.11
N ALA A 100 4.94 -6.66 -19.56
CA ALA A 100 4.25 -7.66 -18.74
C ALA A 100 5.10 -8.04 -17.52
N ALA A 101 6.39 -8.29 -17.71
CA ALA A 101 7.33 -8.57 -16.63
C ALA A 101 7.45 -7.37 -15.66
N PHE A 102 7.53 -6.16 -16.19
CA PHE A 102 7.57 -4.95 -15.39
C PHE A 102 6.28 -4.74 -14.57
N ALA A 103 5.11 -4.92 -15.19
CA ALA A 103 3.84 -4.83 -14.48
C ALA A 103 3.72 -5.88 -13.38
N ALA A 104 4.17 -7.12 -13.64
CA ALA A 104 4.21 -8.18 -12.64
C ALA A 104 5.14 -7.83 -11.47
N PHE A 105 6.32 -7.26 -11.75
CA PHE A 105 7.25 -6.79 -10.73
C PHE A 105 6.64 -5.68 -9.86
N VAL A 106 6.00 -4.67 -10.48
CA VAL A 106 5.32 -3.60 -9.74
C VAL A 106 4.20 -4.15 -8.86
N THR A 107 3.41 -5.10 -9.39
CA THR A 107 2.36 -5.79 -8.61
C THR A 107 2.95 -6.56 -7.44
N TRP A 108 4.07 -7.27 -7.65
CA TRP A 108 4.76 -7.98 -6.57
C TRP A 108 5.28 -7.03 -5.51
N MET A 109 5.89 -5.89 -5.89
CA MET A 109 6.32 -4.85 -4.96
C MET A 109 5.15 -4.32 -4.12
N GLU A 110 4.00 -4.10 -4.75
CA GLU A 110 2.78 -3.66 -4.05
C GLU A 110 2.30 -4.71 -3.03
N LEU A 111 2.32 -5.98 -3.40
CA LEU A 111 1.99 -7.07 -2.45
C LEU A 111 2.96 -7.11 -1.27
N VAL A 112 4.25 -6.86 -1.48
CA VAL A 112 5.24 -6.77 -0.40
C VAL A 112 4.93 -5.58 0.52
N ILE A 113 4.58 -4.42 -0.03
CA ILE A 113 4.20 -3.25 0.77
C ILE A 113 2.98 -3.59 1.63
N ILE A 114 1.92 -4.11 1.02
CA ILE A 114 0.64 -4.36 1.70
C ILE A 114 0.75 -5.52 2.70
N PHE A 115 1.35 -6.66 2.34
CA PHE A 115 1.31 -7.87 3.17
C PHE A 115 2.53 -8.07 4.07
N ALA A 116 3.63 -7.36 3.84
CA ALA A 116 4.82 -7.47 4.67
C ALA A 116 5.15 -6.16 5.39
N ILE A 117 5.33 -5.06 4.67
CA ILE A 117 5.82 -3.80 5.28
C ILE A 117 4.76 -3.20 6.20
N VAL A 118 3.53 -2.98 5.72
CA VAL A 118 2.47 -2.33 6.53
C VAL A 118 2.19 -3.09 7.84
N PRO A 119 1.97 -4.41 7.85
CA PRO A 119 1.73 -5.11 9.11
C PRO A 119 2.98 -5.19 10.00
N SER A 120 4.19 -5.25 9.43
CA SER A 120 5.44 -5.21 10.20
C SER A 120 5.61 -3.87 10.92
N GLU A 121 5.38 -2.76 10.22
CA GLU A 121 5.44 -1.42 10.81
C GLU A 121 4.36 -1.22 11.87
N TRP A 122 3.15 -1.74 11.64
CA TRP A 122 2.09 -1.73 12.65
C TRP A 122 2.50 -2.47 13.92
N LEU A 123 3.02 -3.69 13.80
CA LEU A 123 3.43 -4.49 14.96
C LEU A 123 4.57 -3.82 15.74
N THR A 124 5.55 -3.28 15.03
CA THR A 124 6.66 -2.54 15.63
C THR A 124 6.15 -1.30 16.35
N PHE A 125 5.34 -0.48 15.69
CA PHE A 125 4.75 0.73 16.25
C PHE A 125 3.90 0.42 17.50
N ALA A 126 3.04 -0.58 17.44
CA ALA A 126 2.20 -0.96 18.57
C ALA A 126 3.04 -1.46 19.75
N GLN A 127 4.12 -2.18 19.49
CA GLN A 127 4.96 -2.76 20.53
C GLN A 127 5.92 -1.73 21.15
N THR A 128 6.56 -0.90 20.34
CA THR A 128 7.61 0.03 20.82
C THR A 128 7.06 1.38 21.23
N ASP A 129 6.12 1.94 20.48
CA ASP A 129 5.63 3.31 20.70
C ASP A 129 4.36 3.36 21.56
N LEU A 130 3.50 2.33 21.48
CA LEU A 130 2.26 2.25 22.25
C LEU A 130 2.38 1.36 23.50
N ASP A 131 3.51 0.65 23.66
CA ASP A 131 3.73 -0.34 24.74
C ASP A 131 2.59 -1.37 24.84
N TRP A 132 2.15 -1.90 23.70
CA TRP A 132 1.14 -2.97 23.64
C TRP A 132 1.79 -4.33 23.86
N SER A 133 2.19 -4.56 25.11
CA SER A 133 2.88 -5.76 25.56
C SER A 133 1.91 -6.80 26.13
N THR A 134 2.41 -8.01 26.38
CA THR A 134 1.66 -9.11 27.02
C THR A 134 1.38 -8.83 28.48
N GLN A 135 2.20 -8.02 29.15
CA GLN A 135 2.07 -7.66 30.56
C GLN A 135 1.00 -6.57 30.79
N ARG A 136 0.65 -5.84 29.76
CA ARG A 136 -0.32 -4.77 29.84
C ARG A 136 -1.71 -5.28 29.51
N ILE A 137 -2.56 -5.38 30.54
CA ILE A 137 -3.93 -5.86 30.39
C ILE A 137 -4.81 -4.74 29.86
N ALA A 138 -5.54 -5.02 28.77
CA ALA A 138 -6.49 -4.09 28.16
C ALA A 138 -7.86 -4.15 28.86
N PHE A 139 -8.35 -5.37 29.08
CA PHE A 139 -9.59 -5.61 29.82
C PHE A 139 -9.67 -7.05 30.33
N VAL A 140 -10.51 -7.26 31.33
CA VAL A 140 -10.79 -8.58 31.91
C VAL A 140 -12.21 -8.99 31.47
N ILE A 141 -12.34 -10.23 30.97
CA ILE A 141 -13.65 -10.76 30.60
C ILE A 141 -14.43 -11.11 31.90
N PRO A 142 -15.65 -10.63 32.05
CA PRO A 142 -16.46 -10.95 33.25
C PRO A 142 -16.59 -12.47 33.45
N PRO A 143 -16.36 -12.99 34.68
CA PRO A 143 -16.35 -14.44 34.98
C PRO A 143 -17.60 -15.20 34.53
N TRP A 144 -18.75 -14.54 34.53
CA TRP A 144 -20.02 -15.15 34.10
C TRP A 144 -20.06 -15.48 32.60
N LEU A 145 -19.25 -14.85 31.77
CA LEU A 145 -19.11 -15.17 30.36
C LEU A 145 -18.16 -16.34 30.08
N VAL A 146 -17.27 -16.63 31.03
CA VAL A 146 -16.19 -17.62 30.89
C VAL A 146 -16.26 -18.73 31.94
N LEU A 147 -17.45 -19.12 32.27
CA LEU A 147 -17.74 -20.23 33.20
C LEU A 147 -17.08 -20.07 34.58
N GLY A 148 -16.99 -18.85 35.07
CA GLY A 148 -16.42 -18.55 36.39
C GLY A 148 -14.88 -18.41 36.40
N ASN A 149 -14.22 -18.51 35.27
CA ASN A 149 -12.77 -18.31 35.17
C ASN A 149 -12.40 -16.82 35.06
N GLU A 150 -11.18 -16.49 35.42
CA GLU A 150 -10.58 -15.19 35.10
C GLU A 150 -9.85 -15.28 33.75
N VAL A 151 -10.29 -14.47 32.79
CA VAL A 151 -9.64 -14.37 31.47
C VAL A 151 -9.27 -12.90 31.21
N GLU A 152 -7.99 -12.66 31.15
CA GLU A 152 -7.42 -11.34 30.87
C GLU A 152 -7.03 -11.24 29.40
N ILE A 153 -7.43 -10.15 28.74
CA ILE A 153 -7.03 -9.84 27.37
C ILE A 153 -5.96 -8.75 27.42
N SER A 154 -4.75 -9.09 27.01
CA SER A 154 -3.65 -8.15 26.95
C SER A 154 -3.73 -7.28 25.69
N TYR A 155 -3.04 -6.12 25.71
CA TYR A 155 -2.89 -5.28 24.51
C TYR A 155 -2.15 -5.99 23.38
N ALA A 156 -1.28 -6.97 23.69
CA ALA A 156 -0.63 -7.80 22.66
C ALA A 156 -1.66 -8.58 21.84
N VAL A 157 -2.68 -9.17 22.47
CA VAL A 157 -3.77 -9.88 21.77
C VAL A 157 -4.53 -8.94 20.84
N ILE A 158 -4.79 -7.70 21.26
CA ILE A 158 -5.47 -6.70 20.43
C ILE A 158 -4.60 -6.34 19.23
N LYS A 159 -3.31 -6.06 19.44
CA LYS A 159 -2.34 -5.76 18.39
C LYS A 159 -2.31 -6.85 17.32
N ASP A 160 -2.18 -8.10 17.75
CA ASP A 160 -2.09 -9.25 16.84
C ASP A 160 -3.43 -9.51 16.12
N SER A 161 -4.56 -9.30 16.82
CA SER A 161 -5.90 -9.39 16.21
C SER A 161 -6.12 -8.35 15.12
N ILE A 162 -5.65 -7.11 15.32
CA ILE A 162 -5.70 -6.06 14.30
C ILE A 162 -4.86 -6.47 13.08
N SER A 163 -3.63 -6.97 13.31
CA SER A 163 -2.76 -7.42 12.22
C SER A 163 -3.39 -8.58 11.44
N MET A 164 -3.97 -9.57 12.13
CA MET A 164 -4.66 -10.69 11.49
C MET A 164 -5.91 -10.21 10.71
N GLY A 165 -6.72 -9.36 11.31
CA GLY A 165 -7.91 -8.78 10.66
C GLY A 165 -7.54 -8.01 9.40
N TYR A 166 -6.46 -7.23 9.44
CA TYR A 166 -5.92 -6.54 8.27
C TYR A 166 -5.59 -7.52 7.13
N HIS A 167 -4.87 -8.61 7.41
CA HIS A 167 -4.53 -9.62 6.39
C HIS A 167 -5.78 -10.26 5.77
N LEU A 168 -6.78 -10.60 6.58
CA LEU A 168 -8.04 -11.17 6.09
C LEU A 168 -8.80 -10.20 5.18
N VAL A 169 -8.88 -8.92 5.56
CA VAL A 169 -9.52 -7.88 4.74
C VAL A 169 -8.78 -7.69 3.43
N MET A 170 -7.44 -7.62 3.45
CA MET A 170 -6.64 -7.42 2.25
C MET A 170 -6.67 -8.61 1.31
N LEU A 171 -6.68 -9.86 1.82
CA LEU A 171 -6.88 -11.05 1.01
C LEU A 171 -8.27 -11.07 0.36
N GLY A 172 -9.31 -10.72 1.11
CA GLY A 172 -10.67 -10.57 0.56
C GLY A 172 -10.73 -9.51 -0.55
N ALA A 173 -10.12 -8.35 -0.33
CA ALA A 173 -10.03 -7.29 -1.34
C ALA A 173 -9.29 -7.74 -2.59
N ALA A 174 -8.17 -8.46 -2.45
CA ALA A 174 -7.40 -8.99 -3.57
C ALA A 174 -8.22 -10.03 -4.37
N ALA A 175 -8.98 -10.90 -3.69
CA ALA A 175 -9.86 -11.87 -4.35
C ALA A 175 -10.98 -11.17 -5.14
N VAL A 176 -11.66 -10.18 -4.53
CA VAL A 176 -12.70 -9.38 -5.20
C VAL A 176 -12.12 -8.65 -6.41
N PHE A 177 -10.95 -8.04 -6.27
CA PHE A 177 -10.27 -7.36 -7.38
C PHE A 177 -9.94 -8.33 -8.52
N GLY A 178 -9.42 -9.53 -8.21
CA GLY A 178 -9.15 -10.58 -9.19
C GLY A 178 -10.40 -10.98 -9.97
N LEU A 179 -11.53 -11.19 -9.28
CA LEU A 179 -12.82 -11.49 -9.91
C LEU A 179 -13.32 -10.35 -10.81
N GLN A 180 -13.12 -9.10 -10.41
CA GLN A 180 -13.47 -7.93 -11.22
C GLN A 180 -12.64 -7.86 -12.51
N LEU A 181 -11.33 -8.15 -12.43
CA LEU A 181 -10.45 -8.22 -13.60
C LEU A 181 -10.89 -9.30 -14.58
N GLN A 182 -11.28 -10.48 -14.09
CA GLN A 182 -11.82 -11.55 -14.93
C GLN A 182 -13.09 -11.12 -15.67
N LYS A 183 -14.05 -10.47 -14.99
CA LYS A 183 -15.28 -9.96 -15.60
C LYS A 183 -15.00 -8.91 -16.68
N MET A 184 -14.04 -8.02 -16.47
CA MET A 184 -13.65 -7.05 -17.51
C MET A 184 -13.07 -7.69 -18.75
N LYS A 185 -12.34 -8.79 -18.61
CA LYS A 185 -11.79 -9.56 -19.74
C LYS A 185 -12.90 -10.31 -20.50
N GLN A 186 -13.86 -10.88 -19.80
CA GLN A 186 -14.99 -11.61 -20.39
C GLN A 186 -16.01 -10.70 -21.11
N GLY A 187 -16.16 -9.45 -20.65
CA GLY A 187 -17.03 -8.46 -21.25
C GLY A 187 -16.48 -7.82 -22.55
N ARG A 188 -15.29 -8.18 -22.99
CA ARG A 188 -14.75 -7.74 -24.28
C ARG A 188 -15.44 -8.57 -25.37
N PRO A 189 -16.29 -7.97 -26.23
CA PRO A 189 -16.97 -8.75 -27.26
C PRO A 189 -15.91 -9.42 -28.16
N ALA A 190 -16.15 -10.69 -28.49
CA ALA A 190 -15.33 -11.47 -29.41
C ALA A 190 -15.24 -10.87 -30.84
N SER A 191 -15.90 -9.74 -31.08
CA SER A 191 -15.87 -8.97 -32.33
C SER A 191 -14.52 -8.28 -32.60
N ALA A 192 -13.55 -8.35 -31.68
CA ALA A 192 -12.19 -7.89 -31.97
C ALA A 192 -11.43 -8.88 -32.89
N ASP A 193 -11.83 -10.12 -32.91
CA ASP A 193 -11.39 -11.11 -33.92
C ASP A 193 -12.43 -11.20 -35.02
N LYS A 194 -12.55 -10.16 -35.86
CA LYS A 194 -13.12 -10.37 -37.19
C LYS A 194 -12.28 -11.45 -37.85
N PRO A 195 -12.87 -12.59 -38.21
CA PRO A 195 -12.11 -13.62 -38.91
C PRO A 195 -11.48 -12.92 -40.12
N GLU A 196 -10.15 -12.99 -40.22
CA GLU A 196 -9.43 -12.50 -41.38
C GLU A 196 -10.09 -13.09 -42.63
N PRO A 197 -10.41 -12.24 -43.65
CA PRO A 197 -11.03 -12.76 -44.85
C PRO A 197 -10.11 -13.81 -45.43
N LYS A 198 -10.61 -15.06 -45.47
CA LYS A 198 -9.90 -16.20 -46.03
C LYS A 198 -10.15 -16.28 -47.52
N SER A 199 -9.14 -16.56 -48.28
CA SER A 199 -9.31 -16.93 -49.71
C SER A 199 -10.23 -18.15 -49.84
N PRO A 200 -10.82 -18.37 -51.02
CA PRO A 200 -11.63 -19.57 -51.26
C PRO A 200 -10.91 -20.89 -50.92
N TYR A 201 -9.59 -20.86 -50.83
CA TYR A 201 -8.72 -22.02 -50.49
C TYR A 201 -8.28 -22.00 -49.02
N GLY A 202 -8.90 -21.21 -48.14
CA GLY A 202 -8.64 -21.23 -46.69
C GLY A 202 -7.35 -20.53 -46.24
N ARG A 203 -6.61 -19.89 -47.15
CA ARG A 203 -5.38 -19.14 -46.81
C ARG A 203 -5.73 -17.71 -46.36
N PRO A 204 -5.06 -17.15 -45.33
CA PRO A 204 -5.25 -15.76 -44.97
C PRO A 204 -4.84 -14.88 -46.16
N LEU A 205 -5.70 -13.86 -46.48
CA LEU A 205 -5.35 -12.89 -47.50
C LEU A 205 -4.31 -11.94 -46.92
N VAL A 206 -3.12 -11.99 -47.44
CA VAL A 206 -2.09 -10.97 -47.12
C VAL A 206 -2.59 -9.62 -47.67
N LYS A 207 -2.79 -8.66 -46.80
CA LYS A 207 -3.13 -7.32 -47.19
C LYS A 207 -1.93 -6.76 -47.96
N GLY A 208 -2.03 -6.72 -49.26
CA GLY A 208 -1.02 -6.07 -50.09
C GLY A 208 -0.95 -4.58 -49.70
N ASP A 209 0.25 -4.08 -49.49
CA ASP A 209 0.52 -2.67 -49.35
C ASP A 209 0.03 -1.94 -50.63
N ALA A 210 -1.06 -1.16 -50.46
CA ALA A 210 -1.49 -0.18 -51.47
C ALA A 210 -1.25 1.21 -50.91
#